data_557206bb6af76d21f8819959d2d36d70
#
_entry.id   557206bb6af76d21f8819959d2d36d70
#
_cell.length_a   1.000
_cell.length_b   1.000
_cell.length_c   1.000
_cell.angle_alpha   90.00
_cell.angle_beta   90.00
_cell.angle_gamma   90.00
#
_symmetry.space_group_name_H-M   'P 1'
#
loop_
_entity.id
_entity.type
_entity.pdbx_description
1 polymer ?
#
loop_
_entity_poly.entity_id
_entity_poly.type
_entity_poly.pdbx_seq_one_letter_code
_entity_poly.pdbx_strand_id
1 'polypeptide(L)'
;MDNLLHFIPFETEHSKEFKALNIEWLESFFVVEPYDELVLSNPIDQIITPGGFIFMASLNGEIIGTFAFIKKEEGVYEFSKMAVTPKQRGKGFGNQIVRFVIRFAEQHHWEKLILYSSTKLENSIHLYRKYGFIEVPIDPDIKYARGNIKMDIRF
;
A
#
# COMPACT_ATOMS: atom_id res chain seq x y z
N MET A 1 2.86 -8.65 -25.59
CA MET A 1 2.84 -7.75 -24.45
C MET A 1 2.55 -8.52 -23.22
N ASP A 2 3.35 -8.25 -22.24
CA ASP A 2 3.35 -8.95 -21.00
C ASP A 2 2.44 -8.22 -20.01
N ASN A 3 1.77 -8.94 -19.14
CA ASN A 3 0.94 -8.38 -18.07
C ASN A 3 1.61 -8.50 -16.71
N LEU A 4 2.95 -8.68 -16.70
CA LEU A 4 3.70 -8.74 -15.47
C LEU A 4 4.14 -7.34 -15.04
N LEU A 5 3.90 -7.03 -13.77
CA LEU A 5 4.40 -5.81 -13.16
C LEU A 5 5.87 -5.98 -12.79
N HIS A 6 6.62 -4.91 -12.95
CA HIS A 6 7.95 -4.78 -12.41
C HIS A 6 7.90 -3.81 -11.24
N PHE A 7 8.45 -4.20 -10.09
CA PHE A 7 8.42 -3.38 -8.89
C PHE A 7 9.75 -2.67 -8.72
N ILE A 8 9.70 -1.34 -8.78
CA ILE A 8 10.88 -0.48 -8.79
C ILE A 8 10.96 0.27 -7.47
N PRO A 9 12.12 0.22 -6.76
CA PRO A 9 12.27 1.03 -5.55
C PRO A 9 12.07 2.50 -5.86
N PHE A 10 11.40 3.20 -4.94
CA PHE A 10 11.12 4.63 -5.09
C PHE A 10 12.41 5.44 -5.19
N GLU A 11 12.41 6.40 -6.11
CA GLU A 11 13.45 7.41 -6.20
C GLU A 11 12.78 8.79 -6.18
N THR A 12 13.54 9.83 -5.88
CA THR A 12 13.02 11.21 -5.74
C THR A 12 12.18 11.64 -6.94
N GLU A 13 12.58 11.22 -8.15
CA GLU A 13 11.85 11.52 -9.39
C GLU A 13 10.43 10.94 -9.42
N HIS A 14 10.14 9.94 -8.58
CA HIS A 14 8.82 9.33 -8.47
C HIS A 14 7.87 10.07 -7.53
N SER A 15 8.34 11.12 -6.85
CA SER A 15 7.53 11.83 -5.84
C SER A 15 6.18 12.31 -6.37
N LYS A 16 6.17 12.85 -7.57
CA LYS A 16 4.97 13.35 -8.22
C LYS A 16 3.96 12.25 -8.50
N GLU A 17 4.45 11.14 -9.07
CA GLU A 17 3.62 9.99 -9.42
C GLU A 17 3.06 9.31 -8.19
N PHE A 18 3.88 9.15 -7.15
CA PHE A 18 3.46 8.58 -5.89
C PHE A 18 2.29 9.37 -5.30
N LYS A 19 2.42 10.69 -5.22
CA LYS A 19 1.38 11.56 -4.69
C LYS A 19 0.14 11.52 -5.58
N ALA A 20 0.31 11.67 -6.89
CA ALA A 20 -0.81 11.74 -7.85
C ALA A 20 -1.64 10.46 -7.85
N LEU A 21 -1.00 9.29 -7.83
CA LEU A 21 -1.69 8.01 -7.80
C LEU A 21 -2.54 7.86 -6.53
N ASN A 22 -1.99 8.24 -5.40
CA ASN A 22 -2.70 8.13 -4.11
C ASN A 22 -3.84 9.15 -4.00
N ILE A 23 -3.63 10.39 -4.42
CA ILE A 23 -4.67 11.42 -4.40
C ILE A 23 -5.85 11.01 -5.30
N GLU A 24 -5.56 10.51 -6.50
CA GLU A 24 -6.59 10.06 -7.42
C GLU A 24 -7.42 8.92 -6.79
N TRP A 25 -6.74 7.96 -6.17
CA TRP A 25 -7.42 6.84 -5.51
C TRP A 25 -8.29 7.33 -4.35
N LEU A 26 -7.77 8.22 -3.51
CA LEU A 26 -8.52 8.77 -2.38
C LEU A 26 -9.74 9.55 -2.86
N GLU A 27 -9.60 10.38 -3.87
CA GLU A 27 -10.71 11.16 -4.42
C GLU A 27 -11.77 10.28 -5.08
N SER A 28 -11.38 9.11 -5.58
CA SER A 28 -12.33 8.16 -6.19
C SER A 28 -13.17 7.41 -5.16
N PHE A 29 -12.63 7.15 -3.97
CA PHE A 29 -13.28 6.28 -2.98
C PHE A 29 -13.59 6.97 -1.66
N PHE A 30 -12.89 8.03 -1.33
CA PHE A 30 -12.95 8.71 -0.03
C PHE A 30 -12.73 10.22 -0.21
N VAL A 31 -12.19 10.86 0.82
CA VAL A 31 -11.74 12.25 0.78
C VAL A 31 -10.28 12.32 1.20
N VAL A 32 -9.57 13.33 0.74
CA VAL A 32 -8.19 13.55 1.15
C VAL A 32 -8.22 14.26 2.52
N GLU A 33 -7.64 13.61 3.53
CA GLU A 33 -7.53 14.17 4.88
C GLU A 33 -6.20 14.91 5.04
N PRO A 34 -6.08 15.83 6.03
CA PRO A 34 -4.82 16.58 6.23
C PRO A 34 -3.60 15.67 6.42
N TYR A 35 -3.76 14.54 7.10
CA TYR A 35 -2.65 13.61 7.30
C TYR A 35 -2.22 12.93 6.01
N ASP A 36 -3.16 12.67 5.10
CA ASP A 36 -2.84 12.17 3.75
C ASP A 36 -1.94 13.16 3.03
N GLU A 37 -2.32 14.44 3.05
CA GLU A 37 -1.55 15.49 2.39
C GLU A 37 -0.14 15.60 2.95
N LEU A 38 0.01 15.51 4.25
CA LEU A 38 1.31 15.53 4.91
C LEU A 38 2.21 14.39 4.43
N VAL A 39 1.71 13.16 4.49
CA VAL A 39 2.48 11.96 4.13
C VAL A 39 2.79 11.92 2.63
N LEU A 40 1.78 12.18 1.80
CA LEU A 40 1.94 12.06 0.35
C LEU A 40 2.80 13.17 -0.25
N SER A 41 2.91 14.31 0.43
CA SER A 41 3.77 15.41 0.00
C SER A 41 5.21 15.26 0.52
N ASN A 42 5.45 14.40 1.50
CA ASN A 42 6.74 14.22 2.14
C ASN A 42 7.09 12.74 2.33
N PRO A 43 7.08 11.95 1.23
CA PRO A 43 7.25 10.50 1.35
C PRO A 43 8.61 10.08 1.91
N ILE A 44 9.66 10.81 1.61
CA ILE A 44 11.00 10.48 2.12
C ILE A 44 11.03 10.67 3.64
N ASP A 45 10.60 11.84 4.12
CA ASP A 45 10.64 12.13 5.56
C ASP A 45 9.64 11.29 6.36
N GLN A 46 8.48 11.01 5.80
CA GLN A 46 7.40 10.35 6.51
C GLN A 46 7.45 8.81 6.43
N ILE A 47 8.05 8.26 5.39
CA ILE A 47 8.04 6.81 5.16
C ILE A 47 9.45 6.22 5.11
N ILE A 48 10.32 6.76 4.26
CA ILE A 48 11.63 6.14 3.99
C ILE A 48 12.62 6.40 5.11
N THR A 49 12.78 7.63 5.54
CA THR A 49 13.72 7.98 6.61
C THR A 49 13.44 7.23 7.92
N PRO A 50 12.17 7.06 8.34
CA PRO A 50 11.88 6.24 9.53
C PRO A 50 12.14 4.74 9.36
N GLY A 51 12.49 4.27 8.18
CA GLY A 51 12.84 2.87 7.92
C GLY A 51 11.87 2.10 7.04
N GLY A 52 10.92 2.80 6.44
CA GLY A 52 9.96 2.16 5.51
C GLY A 52 10.48 2.08 4.08
N PHE A 53 9.62 1.60 3.19
CA PHE A 53 9.92 1.40 1.78
C PHE A 53 8.76 1.86 0.93
N ILE A 54 9.06 2.37 -0.26
CA ILE A 54 8.05 2.69 -1.26
C ILE A 54 8.47 2.01 -2.56
N PHE A 55 7.51 1.39 -3.24
CA PHE A 55 7.73 0.80 -4.56
C PHE A 55 6.78 1.40 -5.57
N MET A 56 7.27 1.54 -6.80
CA MET A 56 6.45 1.88 -7.95
C MET A 56 6.21 0.60 -8.74
N ALA A 57 5.00 0.46 -9.28
CA ALA A 57 4.65 -0.68 -10.11
C ALA A 57 4.63 -0.25 -11.57
N SER A 58 5.50 -0.87 -12.38
CA SER A 58 5.67 -0.55 -13.78
C SER A 58 5.10 -1.65 -14.67
N LEU A 59 4.33 -1.28 -15.67
CA LEU A 59 3.79 -2.18 -16.68
C LEU A 59 4.30 -1.71 -18.04
N ASN A 60 5.13 -2.53 -18.70
CA ASN A 60 5.69 -2.22 -20.01
C ASN A 60 6.33 -0.82 -20.08
N GLY A 61 7.06 -0.47 -19.02
CA GLY A 61 7.79 0.80 -18.93
C GLY A 61 6.98 1.97 -18.40
N GLU A 62 5.70 1.79 -18.11
CA GLU A 62 4.83 2.85 -17.60
C GLU A 62 4.50 2.61 -16.12
N ILE A 63 4.62 3.63 -15.29
CA ILE A 63 4.23 3.55 -13.89
C ILE A 63 2.71 3.55 -13.81
N ILE A 64 2.13 2.46 -13.28
CA ILE A 64 0.68 2.30 -13.18
C ILE A 64 0.19 2.18 -11.74
N GLY A 65 1.07 2.06 -10.80
CA GLY A 65 0.68 1.91 -9.40
C GLY A 65 1.84 2.13 -8.46
N THR A 66 1.53 2.09 -7.17
CA THR A 66 2.50 2.26 -6.08
C THR A 66 1.97 1.63 -4.82
N PHE A 67 2.86 1.38 -3.87
CA PHE A 67 2.51 1.00 -2.51
C PHE A 67 3.69 1.27 -1.59
N ALA A 68 3.46 1.19 -0.28
CA ALA A 68 4.49 1.47 0.70
C ALA A 68 4.44 0.50 1.87
N PHE A 69 5.58 0.33 2.53
CA PHE A 69 5.70 -0.33 3.82
C PHE A 69 6.09 0.73 4.84
N ILE A 70 5.25 0.97 5.83
CA ILE A 70 5.53 1.92 6.90
C ILE A 70 6.03 1.14 8.11
N LYS A 71 7.22 1.46 8.60
CA LYS A 71 7.79 0.78 9.76
C LYS A 71 7.05 1.20 11.02
N LYS A 72 6.53 0.23 11.75
CA LYS A 72 5.81 0.46 13.01
C LYS A 72 6.72 0.18 14.19
N GLU A 73 7.45 -0.91 14.16
CA GLU A 73 8.49 -1.30 15.12
C GLU A 73 9.36 -2.35 14.45
N GLU A 74 10.40 -2.84 15.11
CA GLU A 74 11.30 -3.83 14.52
C GLU A 74 10.53 -5.08 14.13
N GLY A 75 10.62 -5.46 12.85
CA GLY A 75 9.93 -6.61 12.30
C GLY A 75 8.44 -6.42 12.02
N VAL A 76 7.87 -5.26 12.31
CA VAL A 76 6.44 -4.99 12.09
C VAL A 76 6.27 -3.81 11.15
N TYR A 77 5.66 -4.06 9.99
CA TYR A 77 5.45 -3.05 8.95
C TYR A 77 3.99 -2.98 8.53
N GLU A 78 3.57 -1.80 8.16
CA GLU A 78 2.22 -1.57 7.64
C GLU A 78 2.27 -1.51 6.11
N PHE A 79 1.49 -2.37 5.45
CA PHE A 79 1.25 -2.30 4.02
C PHE A 79 0.21 -1.20 3.77
N SER A 80 0.61 -0.16 3.04
CA SER A 80 -0.18 1.07 2.94
C SER A 80 0.05 1.76 1.61
N LYS A 81 -0.70 2.82 1.35
CA LYS A 81 -0.51 3.71 0.18
C LYS A 81 -0.58 2.98 -1.15
N MET A 82 -1.33 1.88 -1.21
CA MET A 82 -1.53 1.15 -2.46
C MET A 82 -2.54 1.88 -3.33
N ALA A 83 -2.13 2.19 -4.54
CA ALA A 83 -2.98 2.84 -5.53
C ALA A 83 -2.61 2.36 -6.93
N VAL A 84 -3.61 2.06 -7.74
CA VAL A 84 -3.45 1.67 -9.15
C VAL A 84 -4.23 2.66 -9.98
N THR A 85 -3.65 3.12 -11.09
CA THR A 85 -4.31 4.07 -11.98
C THR A 85 -5.65 3.50 -12.50
N PRO A 86 -6.68 4.35 -12.71
CA PRO A 86 -8.02 3.89 -13.08
C PRO A 86 -8.06 2.96 -14.30
N LYS A 87 -7.26 3.24 -15.32
CA LYS A 87 -7.20 2.41 -16.55
C LYS A 87 -6.83 0.97 -16.29
N GLN A 88 -6.10 0.72 -15.21
CA GLN A 88 -5.53 -0.59 -14.92
C GLN A 88 -6.24 -1.32 -13.77
N ARG A 89 -7.27 -0.71 -13.19
CA ARG A 89 -8.06 -1.35 -12.15
C ARG A 89 -8.91 -2.49 -12.72
N GLY A 90 -9.19 -3.49 -11.91
CA GLY A 90 -10.01 -4.62 -12.30
C GLY A 90 -9.33 -5.61 -13.23
N LYS A 91 -8.01 -5.55 -13.37
CA LYS A 91 -7.23 -6.43 -14.25
C LYS A 91 -6.36 -7.44 -13.51
N GLY A 92 -6.55 -7.56 -12.19
CA GLY A 92 -5.81 -8.52 -11.38
C GLY A 92 -4.43 -8.06 -10.92
N PHE A 93 -4.06 -6.81 -11.12
CA PHE A 93 -2.74 -6.32 -10.70
C PHE A 93 -2.59 -6.28 -9.17
N GLY A 94 -3.69 -6.12 -8.43
CA GLY A 94 -3.67 -6.23 -6.97
C GLY A 94 -3.12 -7.56 -6.49
N ASN A 95 -3.41 -8.66 -7.20
CA ASN A 95 -2.86 -9.98 -6.87
C ASN A 95 -1.33 -9.97 -6.97
N GLN A 96 -0.78 -9.37 -8.01
CA GLN A 96 0.67 -9.30 -8.20
C GLN A 96 1.32 -8.45 -7.11
N ILE A 97 0.69 -7.33 -6.75
CA ILE A 97 1.19 -6.46 -5.70
C ILE A 97 1.21 -7.19 -4.35
N VAL A 98 0.11 -7.83 -3.96
CA VAL A 98 0.03 -8.52 -2.66
C VAL A 98 1.02 -9.68 -2.59
N ARG A 99 1.19 -10.44 -3.67
CA ARG A 99 2.20 -11.51 -3.71
C ARG A 99 3.61 -10.96 -3.51
N PHE A 100 3.94 -9.86 -4.16
CA PHE A 100 5.24 -9.21 -3.99
C PHE A 100 5.44 -8.75 -2.54
N VAL A 101 4.41 -8.10 -1.99
CA VAL A 101 4.42 -7.57 -0.62
C VAL A 101 4.73 -8.68 0.40
N ILE A 102 4.05 -9.80 0.30
CA ILE A 102 4.24 -10.94 1.20
C ILE A 102 5.64 -11.53 1.02
N ARG A 103 6.08 -11.72 -0.21
CA ARG A 103 7.41 -12.26 -0.50
C ARG A 103 8.52 -11.34 0.01
N PHE A 104 8.34 -10.03 -0.14
CA PHE A 104 9.29 -9.05 0.38
C PHE A 104 9.44 -9.16 1.90
N ALA A 105 8.31 -9.27 2.60
CA ALA A 105 8.30 -9.44 4.05
C ALA A 105 9.01 -10.72 4.49
N GLU A 106 8.74 -11.82 3.79
CA GLU A 106 9.39 -13.11 4.08
C GLU A 106 10.90 -13.04 3.85
N GLN A 107 11.32 -12.43 2.76
CA GLN A 107 12.75 -12.30 2.42
C GLN A 107 13.49 -11.41 3.41
N HIS A 108 12.81 -10.44 4.02
CA HIS A 108 13.39 -9.56 5.02
C HIS A 108 13.23 -10.08 6.44
N HIS A 109 12.67 -11.28 6.60
CA HIS A 109 12.45 -11.93 7.91
C HIS A 109 11.62 -11.06 8.85
N TRP A 110 10.63 -10.33 8.31
CA TRP A 110 9.70 -9.57 9.14
C TRP A 110 8.81 -10.52 9.90
N GLU A 111 8.39 -10.09 11.08
CA GLU A 111 7.52 -10.86 11.95
C GLU A 111 6.07 -10.83 11.48
N LYS A 112 5.61 -9.65 11.06
CA LYS A 112 4.24 -9.50 10.59
C LYS A 112 4.05 -8.24 9.73
N LEU A 113 3.04 -8.31 8.86
CA LEU A 113 2.53 -7.16 8.12
C LEU A 113 1.14 -6.85 8.65
N ILE A 114 0.86 -5.56 8.86
CA ILE A 114 -0.47 -5.09 9.21
C ILE A 114 -0.99 -4.22 8.07
N LEU A 115 -2.31 -4.07 7.99
CA LEU A 115 -2.94 -3.11 7.10
C LEU A 115 -4.22 -2.57 7.73
N TYR A 116 -4.61 -1.38 7.30
CA TYR A 116 -5.89 -0.78 7.63
C TYR A 116 -6.67 -0.58 6.35
N SER A 117 -7.96 -0.86 6.38
CA SER A 117 -8.82 -0.74 5.20
C SER A 117 -10.22 -0.30 5.62
N SER A 118 -11.13 -0.32 4.67
CA SER A 118 -12.54 -0.01 4.91
C SER A 118 -13.40 -1.17 4.44
N THR A 119 -14.40 -1.52 5.23
CA THR A 119 -15.34 -2.59 4.88
C THR A 119 -16.13 -2.27 3.62
N LYS A 120 -16.21 -1.02 3.19
CA LYS A 120 -16.85 -0.67 1.93
C LYS A 120 -16.02 -1.08 0.71
N LEU A 121 -14.74 -1.39 0.89
CA LEU A 121 -13.85 -1.89 -0.16
C LEU A 121 -13.86 -3.42 -0.17
N GLU A 122 -15.00 -4.02 -0.48
CA GLU A 122 -15.22 -5.47 -0.40
C GLU A 122 -14.20 -6.28 -1.22
N ASN A 123 -13.89 -5.82 -2.44
CA ASN A 123 -12.95 -6.51 -3.30
C ASN A 123 -11.53 -6.52 -2.71
N SER A 124 -11.12 -5.43 -2.07
CA SER A 124 -9.82 -5.34 -1.42
C SER A 124 -9.74 -6.28 -0.21
N ILE A 125 -10.77 -6.30 0.62
CA ILE A 125 -10.84 -7.19 1.78
C ILE A 125 -10.77 -8.65 1.32
N HIS A 126 -11.53 -9.01 0.28
CA HIS A 126 -11.52 -10.36 -0.29
C HIS A 126 -10.12 -10.74 -0.78
N LEU A 127 -9.44 -9.82 -1.46
CA LEU A 127 -8.07 -10.02 -1.94
C LEU A 127 -7.11 -10.29 -0.78
N TYR A 128 -7.17 -9.50 0.28
CA TYR A 128 -6.28 -9.68 1.44
C TYR A 128 -6.52 -11.02 2.12
N ARG A 129 -7.80 -11.40 2.33
CA ARG A 129 -8.14 -12.70 2.92
C ARG A 129 -7.64 -13.86 2.07
N LYS A 130 -7.73 -13.74 0.75
CA LYS A 130 -7.24 -14.76 -0.19
C LYS A 130 -5.76 -15.07 0.03
N TYR A 131 -4.97 -14.07 0.39
CA TYR A 131 -3.53 -14.24 0.59
C TYR A 131 -3.13 -14.48 2.04
N GLY A 132 -4.09 -14.64 2.94
CA GLY A 132 -3.82 -15.06 4.30
C GLY A 132 -3.89 -13.98 5.37
N PHE A 133 -4.26 -12.75 5.00
CA PHE A 133 -4.52 -11.73 6.01
C PHE A 133 -5.80 -12.06 6.78
N ILE A 134 -5.77 -11.87 8.10
CA ILE A 134 -6.92 -12.07 8.96
C ILE A 134 -7.27 -10.78 9.70
N GLU A 135 -8.54 -10.61 10.00
CA GLU A 135 -8.99 -9.45 10.76
C GLU A 135 -8.53 -9.55 12.21
N VAL A 136 -8.04 -8.43 12.75
CA VAL A 136 -7.62 -8.30 14.15
C VAL A 136 -8.24 -7.03 14.74
N PRO A 137 -8.26 -6.88 16.07
CA PRO A 137 -8.82 -5.67 16.68
C PRO A 137 -8.13 -4.40 16.18
N ILE A 138 -8.94 -3.38 15.90
CA ILE A 138 -8.43 -2.10 15.41
C ILE A 138 -7.96 -1.23 16.58
N ASP A 139 -6.89 -0.46 16.34
CA ASP A 139 -6.32 0.42 17.35
C ASP A 139 -7.23 1.62 17.59
N PRO A 140 -7.37 2.09 18.84
CA PRO A 140 -8.26 3.21 19.15
C PRO A 140 -7.74 4.56 18.62
N ASP A 141 -6.45 4.67 18.31
CA ASP A 141 -5.80 5.92 17.88
C ASP A 141 -5.46 5.94 16.39
N ILE A 142 -6.25 5.27 15.57
CA ILE A 142 -6.04 5.23 14.12
C ILE A 142 -6.08 6.64 13.51
N LYS A 143 -5.16 6.90 12.57
CA LYS A 143 -4.94 8.23 11.99
C LYS A 143 -5.98 8.68 10.95
N TYR A 144 -6.70 7.73 10.35
CA TYR A 144 -7.66 8.02 9.28
C TYR A 144 -9.07 7.62 9.69
N ALA A 145 -10.02 8.53 9.49
CA ALA A 145 -11.44 8.27 9.82
C ALA A 145 -12.03 7.13 8.98
N ARG A 146 -11.53 6.94 7.76
CA ARG A 146 -12.02 5.91 6.83
C ARG A 146 -11.63 4.48 7.20
N GLY A 147 -10.58 4.32 8.01
CA GLY A 147 -10.09 3.00 8.38
C GLY A 147 -10.93 2.38 9.47
N ASN A 148 -11.73 1.37 9.15
CA ASN A 148 -12.60 0.70 10.11
C ASN A 148 -12.36 -0.80 10.23
N ILE A 149 -11.31 -1.31 9.57
CA ILE A 149 -10.89 -2.70 9.71
C ILE A 149 -9.36 -2.76 9.70
N LYS A 150 -8.81 -3.57 10.59
CA LYS A 150 -7.37 -3.86 10.65
C LYS A 150 -7.19 -5.35 10.36
N MET A 151 -6.19 -5.65 9.55
CA MET A 151 -5.84 -7.04 9.23
C MET A 151 -4.34 -7.24 9.42
N ASP A 152 -3.93 -8.49 9.69
CA ASP A 152 -2.51 -8.81 9.69
C ASP A 152 -2.25 -10.19 9.10
N ILE A 153 -0.98 -10.41 8.75
CA ILE A 153 -0.45 -11.71 8.38
C ILE A 153 0.88 -11.87 9.13
N ARG A 154 1.06 -13.03 9.76
CA ARG A 154 2.25 -13.34 10.55
C ARG A 154 3.12 -14.37 9.84
N PHE A 155 4.42 -14.20 10.00
CA PHE A 155 5.40 -15.07 9.32
C PHE A 155 6.15 -15.96 10.30
#